data_a65cecc17b9ceccc29cbc26a88b30ac7
#
_entry.id   a65cecc17b9ceccc29cbc26a88b30ac7
#
_cell.length_a   1.000
_cell.length_b   1.000
_cell.length_c   1.000
_cell.angle_alpha   90.00
_cell.angle_beta   90.00
_cell.angle_gamma   90.00
#
_symmetry.space_group_name_H-M   'P 1'
#
loop_
_entity.id
_entity.type
_entity.pdbx_description
1 polymer ?
#
loop_
_entity_poly.entity_id
_entity_poly.type
_entity_poly.pdbx_seq_one_letter_code
_entity_poly.pdbx_strand_id
1 'polypeptide(L)'
;MAEFIYQMYKARKAHGDKVILDDVTLSFYPGAKIGVVGPNGMGKSTLLKLMAGLEEVSNGDARLTPGYTVGILQQEPPLDDDKTVLENIEQAFGEVKAKIDRFNEIGNLMAEPDADFDALMAEMGELQDAIDAANGWDLDSQLSQAMDALQCPDPDMPVNVLSGGERRRVALCRLLLEAPDLLLLDEPTNHLDAESVLWLEQFLHNYPGAVLAVTHDRYFLDNVAEWICEVDRGHLYPYKGNYSTYLETKAARMASQKQRDERLAKRLANELEWVRSSPKARQAKSRARLERYDQMAAEAAQSKKLDFTEIQIPAGPRLGAEVLKVEHLHKAFGERVLIDDLSFDLPRNGIVGVIGPNGVGKSTLFKMIMGLEQPTSGTLTLGETVKVSYVDQGREGIDAKKSVWEVVSDGLDYMLVCETEVPSRAYVASFGFKGSDQQKPAGVLSGGERNRLNLALTLKQGGNLLLLDEPTNDLDVETLSSLEEALERFPGCAVVTSHDRMFLDRVATHILAWEGTDDNPGNWYWFEGNFESYQKNRIERLGEEAARPHRLHRKLTRD
;
A
#
# COMPACT_ATOMS: atom_id res chain seq x y z
N MET A 1 10.15 23.45 -26.51
CA MET A 1 10.70 23.17 -25.17
C MET A 1 9.78 22.12 -24.58
N ALA A 2 10.31 21.06 -23.96
CA ALA A 2 9.45 20.11 -23.28
C ALA A 2 8.72 20.84 -22.15
N GLU A 3 7.40 20.89 -22.21
CA GLU A 3 6.58 21.55 -21.20
C GLU A 3 6.41 20.56 -20.06
N PHE A 4 6.84 20.94 -18.84
CA PHE A 4 6.69 20.10 -17.66
C PHE A 4 5.31 20.34 -17.06
N ILE A 5 4.66 19.29 -16.57
CA ILE A 5 3.38 19.41 -15.89
C ILE A 5 3.53 20.01 -14.49
N TYR A 6 4.59 19.60 -13.77
CA TYR A 6 4.88 20.09 -12.42
C TYR A 6 6.38 20.34 -12.25
N GLN A 7 6.75 21.40 -11.54
CA GLN A 7 8.14 21.76 -11.30
C GLN A 7 8.39 22.10 -9.84
N MET A 8 9.49 21.58 -9.31
CA MET A 8 10.07 21.94 -8.01
C MET A 8 11.45 22.54 -8.22
N TYR A 9 11.72 23.67 -7.60
CA TYR A 9 13.03 24.32 -7.64
C TYR A 9 13.49 24.67 -6.23
N LYS A 10 14.56 24.00 -5.78
CA LYS A 10 15.10 24.13 -4.42
C LYS A 10 14.02 24.09 -3.34
N ALA A 11 13.04 23.24 -3.56
CA ALA A 11 11.90 23.12 -2.67
C ALA A 11 12.33 22.51 -1.33
N ARG A 12 11.96 23.19 -0.25
CA ARG A 12 12.18 22.74 1.12
C ARG A 12 10.88 22.76 1.88
N LYS A 13 10.61 21.68 2.62
CA LYS A 13 9.46 21.59 3.54
C LYS A 13 9.94 21.11 4.90
N ALA A 14 9.53 21.82 5.96
CA ALA A 14 9.78 21.42 7.33
C ALA A 14 8.50 21.56 8.17
N HIS A 15 8.30 20.66 9.11
CA HIS A 15 7.29 20.74 10.15
C HIS A 15 8.01 20.92 11.50
N GLY A 16 8.04 22.16 12.00
CA GLY A 16 8.87 22.52 13.15
C GLY A 16 10.35 22.22 12.86
N ASP A 17 10.99 21.43 13.71
CA ASP A 17 12.41 21.06 13.57
C ASP A 17 12.65 19.89 12.60
N LYS A 18 11.58 19.19 12.16
CA LYS A 18 11.69 18.05 11.28
C LYS A 18 11.68 18.49 9.81
N VAL A 19 12.81 18.35 9.13
CA VAL A 19 12.90 18.57 7.68
C VAL A 19 12.33 17.36 6.94
N ILE A 20 11.38 17.62 6.06
CA ILE A 20 10.68 16.59 5.24
C ILE A 20 11.28 16.54 3.84
N LEU A 21 11.46 17.70 3.21
CA LEU A 21 12.15 17.86 1.92
C LEU A 21 13.22 18.92 2.07
N ASP A 22 14.40 18.68 1.49
CA ASP A 22 15.55 19.58 1.55
C ASP A 22 16.19 19.76 0.17
N ASP A 23 16.18 21.00 -0.32
CA ASP A 23 16.77 21.44 -1.59
C ASP A 23 16.40 20.55 -2.80
N VAL A 24 15.11 20.21 -2.93
CA VAL A 24 14.61 19.36 -4.01
C VAL A 24 14.43 20.18 -5.29
N THR A 25 15.10 19.74 -6.36
CA THR A 25 14.90 20.28 -7.71
C THR A 25 14.54 19.13 -8.64
N LEU A 26 13.29 19.09 -9.09
CA LEU A 26 12.74 18.02 -9.92
C LEU A 26 11.63 18.55 -10.83
N SER A 27 11.53 18.01 -12.04
CA SER A 27 10.49 18.34 -13.00
C SER A 27 9.80 17.08 -13.49
N PHE A 28 8.48 17.13 -13.63
CA PHE A 28 7.65 16.00 -14.01
C PHE A 28 7.11 16.24 -15.43
N TYR A 29 7.16 15.21 -16.27
CA TYR A 29 6.64 15.27 -17.63
C TYR A 29 5.15 14.92 -17.69
N PRO A 30 4.38 15.52 -18.63
CA PRO A 30 3.03 15.07 -18.92
C PRO A 30 3.03 13.59 -19.32
N GLY A 31 2.02 12.85 -18.87
CA GLY A 31 1.85 11.43 -19.17
C GLY A 31 2.80 10.47 -18.42
N ALA A 32 3.78 10.96 -17.65
CA ALA A 32 4.72 10.11 -16.93
C ALA A 32 4.04 9.28 -15.84
N LYS A 33 4.41 8.02 -15.70
CA LYS A 33 3.95 7.10 -14.65
C LYS A 33 5.06 6.93 -13.62
N ILE A 34 4.84 7.47 -12.42
CA ILE A 34 5.88 7.59 -11.40
C ILE A 34 5.42 6.90 -10.12
N GLY A 35 6.18 5.89 -9.69
CA GLY A 35 6.03 5.26 -8.38
C GLY A 35 6.90 5.97 -7.34
N VAL A 36 6.34 6.32 -6.19
CA VAL A 36 7.07 6.93 -5.07
C VAL A 36 7.28 5.90 -3.98
N VAL A 37 8.54 5.65 -3.66
CA VAL A 37 8.95 4.67 -2.66
C VAL A 37 9.80 5.30 -1.57
N GLY A 38 9.88 4.67 -0.41
CA GLY A 38 10.70 5.12 0.71
C GLY A 38 10.12 4.71 2.05
N PRO A 39 10.89 4.79 3.14
CA PRO A 39 10.44 4.43 4.48
C PRO A 39 9.23 5.24 4.94
N ASN A 40 8.44 4.66 5.86
CA ASN A 40 7.30 5.34 6.44
C ASN A 40 7.74 6.56 7.27
N GLY A 41 6.94 7.63 7.21
CA GLY A 41 7.25 8.88 7.91
C GLY A 41 8.32 9.77 7.28
N MET A 42 8.81 9.41 6.07
CA MET A 42 9.81 10.21 5.31
C MET A 42 9.19 11.29 4.42
N GLY A 43 7.87 11.49 4.48
CA GLY A 43 7.21 12.62 3.81
C GLY A 43 6.61 12.32 2.44
N LYS A 44 6.37 11.04 2.09
CA LYS A 44 5.71 10.65 0.82
C LYS A 44 4.35 11.34 0.65
N SER A 45 3.46 11.22 1.63
CA SER A 45 2.14 11.87 1.61
C SER A 45 2.23 13.42 1.65
N THR A 46 3.26 13.98 2.32
CA THR A 46 3.53 15.42 2.30
C THR A 46 3.93 15.89 0.90
N LEU A 47 4.72 15.09 0.16
CA LEU A 47 5.05 15.37 -1.24
C LEU A 47 3.78 15.45 -2.08
N LEU A 48 2.86 14.47 -1.95
CA LEU A 48 1.58 14.50 -2.68
C LEU A 48 0.74 15.74 -2.33
N LYS A 49 0.65 16.08 -1.04
CA LYS A 49 -0.10 17.27 -0.58
C LYS A 49 0.50 18.57 -1.11
N LEU A 50 1.83 18.68 -1.16
CA LEU A 50 2.51 19.82 -1.79
C LEU A 50 2.17 19.91 -3.28
N MET A 51 2.21 18.78 -4.00
CA MET A 51 1.91 18.75 -5.43
C MET A 51 0.42 19.02 -5.72
N ALA A 52 -0.47 18.68 -4.81
CA ALA A 52 -1.89 19.00 -4.88
C ALA A 52 -2.21 20.46 -4.49
N GLY A 53 -1.22 21.23 -4.01
CA GLY A 53 -1.45 22.60 -3.51
C GLY A 53 -2.17 22.66 -2.16
N LEU A 54 -2.29 21.53 -1.45
CA LEU A 54 -2.89 21.46 -0.11
C LEU A 54 -1.93 21.92 1.00
N GLU A 55 -0.64 21.90 0.71
CA GLU A 55 0.43 22.43 1.56
C GLU A 55 1.37 23.31 0.75
N GLU A 56 2.02 24.27 1.40
CA GLU A 56 3.01 25.14 0.77
C GLU A 56 4.43 24.70 1.18
N VAL A 57 5.41 24.96 0.30
CA VAL A 57 6.83 24.80 0.61
C VAL A 57 7.26 25.83 1.65
N SER A 58 8.20 25.44 2.52
CA SER A 58 8.78 26.38 3.50
C SER A 58 9.80 27.33 2.87
N ASN A 59 10.44 26.88 1.76
CA ASN A 59 11.38 27.66 0.96
C ASN A 59 11.49 27.05 -0.44
N GLY A 60 11.95 27.84 -1.42
CA GLY A 60 12.00 27.41 -2.82
C GLY A 60 10.68 27.61 -3.54
N ASP A 61 10.48 26.93 -4.66
CA ASP A 61 9.28 27.00 -5.50
C ASP A 61 8.79 25.60 -5.86
N ALA A 62 7.47 25.41 -5.86
CA ALA A 62 6.81 24.18 -6.26
C ALA A 62 5.46 24.52 -6.88
N ARG A 63 5.30 24.26 -8.19
CA ARG A 63 4.12 24.72 -8.91
C ARG A 63 3.66 23.77 -10.01
N LEU A 64 2.35 23.67 -10.15
CA LEU A 64 1.68 23.13 -11.32
C LEU A 64 1.77 24.14 -12.47
N THR A 65 2.03 23.67 -13.67
CA THR A 65 2.02 24.54 -14.86
C THR A 65 0.59 25.02 -15.15
N PRO A 66 0.39 26.33 -15.41
CA PRO A 66 -0.94 26.85 -15.70
C PRO A 66 -1.63 26.14 -16.87
N GLY A 67 -2.90 25.82 -16.70
CA GLY A 67 -3.71 25.10 -17.70
C GLY A 67 -3.83 23.61 -17.47
N TYR A 68 -3.04 23.03 -16.55
CA TYR A 68 -3.20 21.63 -16.12
C TYR A 68 -4.03 21.52 -14.86
N THR A 69 -4.74 20.41 -14.73
CA THR A 69 -5.56 20.05 -13.56
C THR A 69 -4.84 19.01 -12.69
N VAL A 70 -5.08 19.03 -11.38
CA VAL A 70 -4.52 18.07 -10.44
C VAL A 70 -5.63 17.48 -9.57
N GLY A 71 -5.60 16.16 -9.39
CA GLY A 71 -6.48 15.46 -8.46
C GLY A 71 -5.68 14.57 -7.52
N ILE A 72 -6.16 14.44 -6.28
CA ILE A 72 -5.48 13.66 -5.24
C ILE A 72 -6.43 12.71 -4.52
N LEU A 73 -6.01 11.44 -4.40
CA LEU A 73 -6.59 10.48 -3.47
C LEU A 73 -5.87 10.61 -2.12
N GLN A 74 -6.56 11.13 -1.12
CA GLN A 74 -6.06 11.20 0.26
C GLN A 74 -6.40 9.93 1.04
N GLN A 75 -5.72 9.71 2.17
CA GLN A 75 -6.04 8.59 3.08
C GLN A 75 -7.46 8.68 3.61
N GLU A 76 -7.92 9.88 3.97
CA GLU A 76 -9.30 10.19 4.33
C GLU A 76 -9.87 11.15 3.30
N PRO A 77 -10.49 10.63 2.22
CA PRO A 77 -10.96 11.48 1.14
C PRO A 77 -12.20 12.26 1.55
N PRO A 78 -12.32 13.54 1.18
CA PRO A 78 -13.51 14.32 1.39
C PRO A 78 -14.64 13.84 0.47
N LEU A 79 -15.69 13.28 1.04
CA LEU A 79 -16.95 12.96 0.39
C LEU A 79 -18.06 13.76 1.04
N ASP A 80 -19.12 14.02 0.28
CA ASP A 80 -20.32 14.70 0.77
C ASP A 80 -21.18 13.69 1.57
N ASP A 81 -21.18 13.83 2.89
CA ASP A 81 -21.87 12.92 3.80
C ASP A 81 -23.41 12.95 3.67
N ASP A 82 -23.97 14.02 3.08
CA ASP A 82 -25.42 14.18 2.86
C ASP A 82 -25.91 13.52 1.57
N LYS A 83 -25.00 12.96 0.77
CA LYS A 83 -25.28 12.36 -0.54
C LYS A 83 -25.09 10.84 -0.53
N THR A 84 -25.67 10.21 -1.54
CA THR A 84 -25.47 8.79 -1.83
C THR A 84 -24.11 8.52 -2.49
N VAL A 85 -23.74 7.25 -2.61
CA VAL A 85 -22.54 6.79 -3.33
C VAL A 85 -22.58 7.29 -4.77
N LEU A 86 -23.71 7.08 -5.47
CA LEU A 86 -23.87 7.48 -6.85
C LEU A 86 -23.74 8.99 -7.03
N GLU A 87 -24.45 9.78 -6.22
CA GLU A 87 -24.41 11.24 -6.29
C GLU A 87 -23.01 11.81 -6.02
N ASN A 88 -22.21 11.18 -5.16
CA ASN A 88 -20.82 11.57 -4.94
C ASN A 88 -19.93 11.26 -6.15
N ILE A 89 -20.12 10.12 -6.82
CA ILE A 89 -19.32 9.76 -7.99
C ILE A 89 -19.75 10.58 -9.21
N GLU A 90 -21.04 10.85 -9.40
CA GLU A 90 -21.56 11.70 -10.49
C GLU A 90 -21.00 13.13 -10.47
N GLN A 91 -20.50 13.61 -9.32
CA GLN A 91 -19.80 14.91 -9.25
C GLN A 91 -18.59 14.99 -10.17
N ALA A 92 -17.94 13.84 -10.48
CA ALA A 92 -16.84 13.77 -11.44
C ALA A 92 -17.22 14.30 -12.82
N PHE A 93 -18.47 14.17 -13.20
CA PHE A 93 -18.98 14.55 -14.50
C PHE A 93 -19.71 15.90 -14.51
N GLY A 94 -19.63 16.68 -13.42
CA GLY A 94 -20.43 17.89 -13.25
C GLY A 94 -20.33 18.88 -14.42
N GLU A 95 -19.13 19.11 -14.95
CA GLU A 95 -18.93 20.00 -16.11
C GLU A 95 -19.48 19.39 -17.40
N VAL A 96 -19.28 18.11 -17.65
CA VAL A 96 -19.77 17.42 -18.86
C VAL A 96 -21.29 17.29 -18.81
N LYS A 97 -21.85 16.97 -17.65
CA LYS A 97 -23.31 16.88 -17.42
C LYS A 97 -23.98 18.24 -17.64
N ALA A 98 -23.38 19.33 -17.14
CA ALA A 98 -23.88 20.67 -17.38
C ALA A 98 -23.89 21.05 -18.90
N LYS A 99 -22.89 20.60 -19.67
CA LYS A 99 -22.85 20.79 -21.13
C LYS A 99 -23.94 19.95 -21.82
N ILE A 100 -24.17 18.71 -21.38
CA ILE A 100 -25.23 17.85 -21.90
C ILE A 100 -26.61 18.45 -21.59
N ASP A 101 -26.83 18.92 -20.37
CA ASP A 101 -28.07 19.56 -19.96
C ASP A 101 -28.32 20.83 -20.81
N ARG A 102 -27.28 21.63 -21.01
CA ARG A 102 -27.36 22.84 -21.89
C ARG A 102 -27.64 22.49 -23.35
N PHE A 103 -27.00 21.44 -23.88
CA PHE A 103 -27.24 20.91 -25.22
C PHE A 103 -28.72 20.50 -25.41
N ASN A 104 -29.29 19.78 -24.42
CA ASN A 104 -30.68 19.37 -24.42
C ASN A 104 -31.64 20.59 -24.29
N GLU A 105 -31.28 21.56 -23.44
CA GLU A 105 -32.05 22.83 -23.30
C GLU A 105 -32.11 23.61 -24.62
N ILE A 106 -30.99 23.71 -25.34
CA ILE A 106 -30.92 24.34 -26.66
C ILE A 106 -31.89 23.67 -27.65
N GLY A 107 -31.93 22.32 -27.63
CA GLY A 107 -32.88 21.55 -28.42
C GLY A 107 -34.36 21.97 -28.16
N ASN A 108 -34.70 22.24 -26.90
CA ASN A 108 -36.03 22.75 -26.51
C ASN A 108 -36.23 24.23 -26.92
N LEU A 109 -35.21 25.08 -26.74
CA LEU A 109 -35.27 26.52 -27.12
C LEU A 109 -35.41 26.73 -28.62
N MET A 110 -34.85 25.85 -29.46
CA MET A 110 -35.01 25.89 -30.92
C MET A 110 -36.46 25.64 -31.37
N ALA A 111 -37.29 25.05 -30.52
CA ALA A 111 -38.70 24.87 -30.83
C ALA A 111 -39.57 26.09 -30.56
N GLU A 112 -39.02 27.17 -29.96
CA GLU A 112 -39.73 28.39 -29.67
C GLU A 112 -39.86 29.27 -30.92
N PRO A 113 -41.00 29.98 -31.15
CA PRO A 113 -41.24 30.75 -32.37
C PRO A 113 -40.30 31.92 -32.60
N ASP A 114 -39.69 32.49 -31.55
CA ASP A 114 -38.81 33.66 -31.57
C ASP A 114 -37.32 33.32 -31.35
N ALA A 115 -36.93 32.04 -31.52
CA ALA A 115 -35.58 31.57 -31.29
C ALA A 115 -34.57 32.12 -32.31
N ASP A 116 -33.41 32.58 -31.85
CA ASP A 116 -32.25 32.88 -32.70
C ASP A 116 -31.57 31.55 -33.11
N PHE A 117 -32.08 31.01 -34.21
CA PHE A 117 -31.69 29.67 -34.67
C PHE A 117 -30.20 29.55 -35.01
N ASP A 118 -29.60 30.61 -35.59
CA ASP A 118 -28.20 30.60 -36.01
C ASP A 118 -27.26 30.64 -34.79
N ALA A 119 -27.58 31.45 -33.78
CA ALA A 119 -26.80 31.50 -32.54
C ALA A 119 -26.92 30.18 -31.74
N LEU A 120 -28.11 29.61 -31.62
CA LEU A 120 -28.35 28.34 -30.91
C LEU A 120 -27.67 27.15 -31.61
N MET A 121 -27.67 27.11 -32.94
CA MET A 121 -26.95 26.08 -33.72
C MET A 121 -25.44 26.18 -33.55
N ALA A 122 -24.87 27.39 -33.50
CA ALA A 122 -23.44 27.55 -33.24
C ALA A 122 -23.06 27.09 -31.83
N GLU A 123 -23.82 27.48 -30.79
CA GLU A 123 -23.61 27.03 -29.41
C GLU A 123 -23.77 25.51 -29.29
N MET A 124 -24.77 24.92 -29.94
CA MET A 124 -25.01 23.47 -29.96
C MET A 124 -23.83 22.72 -30.58
N GLY A 125 -23.24 23.23 -31.67
CA GLY A 125 -22.05 22.66 -32.30
C GLY A 125 -20.82 22.66 -31.36
N GLU A 126 -20.57 23.79 -30.69
CA GLU A 126 -19.46 23.88 -29.72
C GLU A 126 -19.64 22.93 -28.52
N LEU A 127 -20.88 22.81 -28.03
CA LEU A 127 -21.21 21.89 -26.95
C LEU A 127 -21.06 20.44 -27.40
N GLN A 128 -21.51 20.10 -28.61
CA GLN A 128 -21.35 18.74 -29.17
C GLN A 128 -19.88 18.38 -29.27
N ASP A 129 -19.05 19.24 -29.87
CA ASP A 129 -17.60 18.98 -29.97
C ASP A 129 -16.96 18.81 -28.58
N ALA A 130 -17.38 19.57 -27.59
CA ALA A 130 -16.88 19.46 -26.22
C ALA A 130 -17.35 18.18 -25.51
N ILE A 131 -18.59 17.72 -25.74
CA ILE A 131 -19.15 16.48 -25.20
C ILE A 131 -18.48 15.27 -25.88
N ASP A 132 -18.28 15.32 -27.20
CA ASP A 132 -17.60 14.28 -27.97
C ASP A 132 -16.13 14.13 -27.52
N ALA A 133 -15.43 15.25 -27.33
CA ALA A 133 -14.05 15.25 -26.82
C ALA A 133 -13.92 14.64 -25.41
N ALA A 134 -14.96 14.80 -24.58
CA ALA A 134 -15.03 14.24 -23.23
C ALA A 134 -15.64 12.83 -23.18
N ASN A 135 -15.99 12.23 -24.33
CA ASN A 135 -16.73 10.95 -24.41
C ASN A 135 -18.03 10.96 -23.59
N GLY A 136 -18.69 12.12 -23.52
CA GLY A 136 -19.78 12.43 -22.59
C GLY A 136 -21.09 11.69 -22.85
N TRP A 137 -21.28 11.06 -24.02
CA TRP A 137 -22.49 10.33 -24.34
C TRP A 137 -22.60 8.93 -23.69
N ASP A 138 -21.48 8.41 -23.15
CA ASP A 138 -21.39 7.07 -22.54
C ASP A 138 -21.05 7.10 -21.05
N LEU A 139 -21.40 8.21 -20.36
CA LEU A 139 -21.08 8.42 -18.94
C LEU A 139 -21.65 7.33 -18.03
N ASP A 140 -22.89 6.89 -18.27
CA ASP A 140 -23.56 5.88 -17.45
C ASP A 140 -22.83 4.53 -17.56
N SER A 141 -22.30 4.18 -18.74
CA SER A 141 -21.53 2.95 -18.96
C SER A 141 -20.16 3.04 -18.27
N GLN A 142 -19.46 4.17 -18.42
CA GLN A 142 -18.15 4.39 -17.75
C GLN A 142 -18.30 4.35 -16.23
N LEU A 143 -19.34 4.99 -15.71
CA LEU A 143 -19.70 4.98 -14.28
C LEU A 143 -19.93 3.56 -13.78
N SER A 144 -20.81 2.80 -14.45
CA SER A 144 -21.12 1.42 -14.07
C SER A 144 -19.89 0.53 -14.11
N GLN A 145 -19.05 0.64 -15.15
CA GLN A 145 -17.81 -0.14 -15.27
C GLN A 145 -16.81 0.17 -14.16
N ALA A 146 -16.60 1.45 -13.83
CA ALA A 146 -15.67 1.85 -12.79
C ALA A 146 -16.17 1.43 -11.39
N MET A 147 -17.48 1.57 -11.13
CA MET A 147 -18.07 1.15 -9.85
C MET A 147 -18.00 -0.38 -9.67
N ASP A 148 -18.31 -1.15 -10.71
CA ASP A 148 -18.21 -2.61 -10.69
C ASP A 148 -16.77 -3.07 -10.46
N ALA A 149 -15.81 -2.49 -11.20
CA ALA A 149 -14.41 -2.87 -11.14
C ALA A 149 -13.76 -2.56 -9.78
N LEU A 150 -14.14 -1.44 -9.16
CA LEU A 150 -13.65 -1.06 -7.83
C LEU A 150 -14.52 -1.60 -6.70
N GLN A 151 -15.53 -2.40 -7.02
CA GLN A 151 -16.48 -2.96 -6.05
C GLN A 151 -17.02 -1.89 -5.10
N CYS A 152 -17.48 -0.77 -5.67
CA CYS A 152 -18.11 0.29 -4.91
C CYS A 152 -19.38 -0.23 -4.20
N PRO A 153 -19.75 0.33 -3.04
CA PRO A 153 -21.00 -0.01 -2.36
C PRO A 153 -22.22 0.30 -3.22
N ASP A 154 -23.40 -0.18 -2.74
CA ASP A 154 -24.67 0.06 -3.41
C ASP A 154 -24.84 1.56 -3.74
N PRO A 155 -25.21 1.90 -4.99
CA PRO A 155 -25.35 3.29 -5.47
C PRO A 155 -26.25 4.18 -4.61
N ASP A 156 -27.31 3.61 -4.05
CA ASP A 156 -28.30 4.33 -3.24
C ASP A 156 -27.92 4.44 -1.76
N MET A 157 -26.80 3.80 -1.35
CA MET A 157 -26.35 3.83 0.05
C MET A 157 -25.83 5.21 0.43
N PRO A 158 -26.23 5.78 1.59
CA PRO A 158 -25.69 7.03 2.10
C PRO A 158 -24.20 6.88 2.47
N VAL A 159 -23.38 7.89 2.14
CA VAL A 159 -21.94 7.84 2.36
C VAL A 159 -21.57 7.82 3.85
N ASN A 160 -22.39 8.40 4.73
CA ASN A 160 -22.13 8.49 6.17
C ASN A 160 -22.14 7.14 6.91
N VAL A 161 -22.71 6.08 6.32
CA VAL A 161 -22.75 4.73 6.90
C VAL A 161 -21.62 3.83 6.40
N LEU A 162 -20.82 4.30 5.45
CA LEU A 162 -19.74 3.55 4.83
C LEU A 162 -18.54 3.39 5.76
N SER A 163 -17.90 2.24 5.70
CA SER A 163 -16.58 2.02 6.30
C SER A 163 -15.51 2.88 5.63
N GLY A 164 -14.37 3.10 6.29
CA GLY A 164 -13.27 3.88 5.72
C GLY A 164 -12.75 3.33 4.39
N GLY A 165 -12.69 2.01 4.24
CA GLY A 165 -12.30 1.36 2.97
C GLY A 165 -13.31 1.57 1.85
N GLU A 166 -14.61 1.52 2.15
CA GLU A 166 -15.67 1.78 1.17
C GLU A 166 -15.66 3.25 0.73
N ARG A 167 -15.57 4.19 1.66
CA ARG A 167 -15.42 5.63 1.36
C ARG A 167 -14.24 5.87 0.40
N ARG A 168 -13.14 5.16 0.64
CA ARG A 168 -11.93 5.30 -0.17
C ARG A 168 -12.13 4.77 -1.59
N ARG A 169 -12.82 3.64 -1.77
CA ARG A 169 -13.16 3.11 -3.10
C ARG A 169 -14.07 4.05 -3.88
N VAL A 170 -15.08 4.64 -3.24
CA VAL A 170 -15.97 5.66 -3.82
C VAL A 170 -15.17 6.88 -4.26
N ALA A 171 -14.26 7.38 -3.43
CA ALA A 171 -13.42 8.54 -3.76
C ALA A 171 -12.42 8.24 -4.89
N LEU A 172 -11.83 7.04 -4.89
CA LEU A 172 -10.97 6.60 -6.00
C LEU A 172 -11.76 6.54 -7.30
N CYS A 173 -12.94 5.93 -7.29
CA CYS A 173 -13.83 5.84 -8.45
C CYS A 173 -14.14 7.24 -9.01
N ARG A 174 -14.57 8.19 -8.14
CA ARG A 174 -14.82 9.57 -8.53
C ARG A 174 -13.59 10.22 -9.16
N LEU A 175 -12.43 10.11 -8.50
CA LEU A 175 -11.19 10.74 -8.96
C LEU A 175 -10.71 10.21 -10.32
N LEU A 176 -10.83 8.89 -10.57
CA LEU A 176 -10.46 8.30 -11.85
C LEU A 176 -11.38 8.77 -12.99
N LEU A 177 -12.66 8.98 -12.69
CA LEU A 177 -13.65 9.49 -13.65
C LEU A 177 -13.52 11.00 -13.90
N GLU A 178 -13.02 11.79 -12.92
CA GLU A 178 -12.65 13.20 -13.10
C GLU A 178 -11.51 13.39 -14.11
N ALA A 179 -10.67 12.35 -14.26
CA ALA A 179 -9.56 12.28 -15.21
C ALA A 179 -8.64 13.53 -15.24
N PRO A 180 -8.06 13.99 -14.10
CA PRO A 180 -7.18 15.16 -14.09
C PRO A 180 -5.87 14.91 -14.85
N ASP A 181 -5.22 15.98 -15.35
CA ASP A 181 -3.95 15.88 -16.07
C ASP A 181 -2.81 15.32 -15.19
N LEU A 182 -2.84 15.62 -13.88
CA LEU A 182 -1.93 15.05 -12.87
C LEU A 182 -2.71 14.33 -11.79
N LEU A 183 -2.58 13.02 -11.74
CA LEU A 183 -3.24 12.13 -10.79
C LEU A 183 -2.27 11.75 -9.67
N LEU A 184 -2.62 12.12 -8.44
CA LEU A 184 -1.84 11.86 -7.23
C LEU A 184 -2.54 10.80 -6.38
N LEU A 185 -1.91 9.65 -6.17
CA LEU A 185 -2.51 8.51 -5.49
C LEU A 185 -1.68 8.15 -4.24
N ASP A 186 -2.29 8.26 -3.06
CA ASP A 186 -1.67 7.82 -1.80
C ASP A 186 -2.22 6.46 -1.41
N GLU A 187 -1.41 5.40 -1.54
CA GLU A 187 -1.73 4.00 -1.28
C GLU A 187 -3.02 3.52 -1.99
N PRO A 188 -3.14 3.63 -3.33
CA PRO A 188 -4.39 3.37 -4.04
C PRO A 188 -4.81 1.90 -4.00
N THR A 189 -3.89 0.98 -3.76
CA THR A 189 -4.14 -0.48 -3.71
C THR A 189 -4.67 -0.95 -2.35
N ASN A 190 -4.55 -0.12 -1.28
CA ASN A 190 -5.06 -0.48 0.04
C ASN A 190 -6.59 -0.62 0.02
N HIS A 191 -7.09 -1.68 0.65
CA HIS A 191 -8.51 -2.05 0.71
C HIS A 191 -9.14 -2.46 -0.63
N LEU A 192 -8.35 -2.60 -1.70
CA LEU A 192 -8.76 -3.23 -2.95
C LEU A 192 -8.41 -4.72 -2.92
N ASP A 193 -9.25 -5.54 -3.53
CA ASP A 193 -8.89 -6.93 -3.79
C ASP A 193 -8.01 -7.07 -5.03
N ALA A 194 -7.48 -8.26 -5.26
CA ALA A 194 -6.54 -8.51 -6.35
C ALA A 194 -7.13 -8.22 -7.74
N GLU A 195 -8.44 -8.41 -7.93
CA GLU A 195 -9.12 -8.16 -9.21
C GLU A 195 -9.29 -6.66 -9.47
N SER A 196 -9.69 -5.89 -8.45
CA SER A 196 -9.76 -4.43 -8.52
C SER A 196 -8.38 -3.80 -8.73
N VAL A 197 -7.32 -4.36 -8.12
CA VAL A 197 -5.94 -3.89 -8.35
C VAL A 197 -5.52 -4.14 -9.80
N LEU A 198 -5.79 -5.32 -10.36
CA LEU A 198 -5.49 -5.62 -11.78
C LEU A 198 -6.19 -4.65 -12.74
N TRP A 199 -7.46 -4.36 -12.48
CA TRP A 199 -8.20 -3.40 -13.29
C TRP A 199 -7.58 -2.00 -13.17
N LEU A 200 -7.23 -1.57 -11.94
CA LEU A 200 -6.60 -0.26 -11.70
C LEU A 200 -5.25 -0.16 -12.42
N GLU A 201 -4.42 -1.21 -12.41
CA GLU A 201 -3.17 -1.26 -13.16
C GLU A 201 -3.40 -1.03 -14.65
N GLN A 202 -4.35 -1.74 -15.26
CA GLN A 202 -4.69 -1.59 -16.68
C GLN A 202 -5.25 -0.20 -17.00
N PHE A 203 -6.09 0.35 -16.13
CA PHE A 203 -6.63 1.69 -16.27
C PHE A 203 -5.51 2.73 -16.25
N LEU A 204 -4.63 2.68 -15.25
CA LEU A 204 -3.54 3.66 -15.09
C LEU A 204 -2.45 3.51 -16.16
N HIS A 205 -2.21 2.30 -16.68
CA HIS A 205 -1.30 2.09 -17.80
C HIS A 205 -1.77 2.84 -19.05
N ASN A 206 -3.08 2.86 -19.32
CA ASN A 206 -3.70 3.54 -20.46
C ASN A 206 -4.10 5.00 -20.15
N TYR A 207 -3.91 5.47 -18.93
CA TYR A 207 -4.30 6.81 -18.51
C TYR A 207 -3.48 7.87 -19.26
N PRO A 208 -4.11 8.87 -19.92
CA PRO A 208 -3.38 9.85 -20.73
C PRO A 208 -2.57 10.86 -19.91
N GLY A 209 -3.03 11.17 -18.69
CA GLY A 209 -2.37 12.10 -17.77
C GLY A 209 -1.14 11.53 -17.06
N ALA A 210 -0.41 12.38 -16.37
CA ALA A 210 0.67 11.97 -15.49
C ALA A 210 0.11 11.33 -14.21
N VAL A 211 0.76 10.27 -13.73
CA VAL A 211 0.37 9.58 -12.49
C VAL A 211 1.55 9.56 -11.54
N LEU A 212 1.32 9.99 -10.31
CA LEU A 212 2.27 9.84 -9.21
C LEU A 212 1.60 9.00 -8.12
N ALA A 213 2.05 7.76 -7.94
CA ALA A 213 1.49 6.83 -6.97
C ALA A 213 2.48 6.52 -5.85
N VAL A 214 2.07 6.78 -4.62
CA VAL A 214 2.74 6.27 -3.42
C VAL A 214 2.10 4.93 -3.10
N THR A 215 2.84 3.84 -3.15
CA THR A 215 2.34 2.52 -2.76
C THR A 215 3.47 1.59 -2.35
N HIS A 216 3.12 0.61 -1.55
CA HIS A 216 3.99 -0.49 -1.15
C HIS A 216 3.73 -1.77 -1.96
N ASP A 217 2.74 -1.78 -2.85
CA ASP A 217 2.47 -2.86 -3.78
C ASP A 217 3.51 -2.86 -4.92
N ARG A 218 4.43 -3.80 -4.83
CA ARG A 218 5.58 -3.93 -5.74
C ARG A 218 5.18 -4.37 -7.15
N TYR A 219 4.15 -5.22 -7.29
CA TYR A 219 3.60 -5.61 -8.59
C TYR A 219 2.94 -4.44 -9.30
N PHE A 220 2.16 -3.66 -8.54
CA PHE A 220 1.58 -2.44 -9.07
C PHE A 220 2.65 -1.48 -9.59
N LEU A 221 3.73 -1.26 -8.82
CA LEU A 221 4.84 -0.42 -9.24
C LEU A 221 5.57 -0.99 -10.47
N ASP A 222 5.70 -2.30 -10.56
CA ASP A 222 6.37 -2.97 -11.70
C ASP A 222 5.54 -2.87 -12.99
N ASN A 223 4.21 -2.93 -12.87
CA ASN A 223 3.30 -2.93 -14.01
C ASN A 223 2.91 -1.52 -14.49
N VAL A 224 2.85 -0.53 -13.58
CA VAL A 224 2.36 0.82 -13.89
C VAL A 224 3.50 1.83 -14.03
N ALA A 225 4.54 1.75 -13.19
CA ALA A 225 5.56 2.79 -13.13
C ALA A 225 6.62 2.66 -14.24
N GLU A 226 6.88 3.78 -14.92
CA GLU A 226 8.01 3.97 -15.84
C GLU A 226 9.21 4.62 -15.15
N TRP A 227 8.96 5.25 -14.02
CA TRP A 227 9.95 5.88 -13.17
C TRP A 227 9.66 5.56 -11.71
N ILE A 228 10.71 5.33 -10.94
CA ILE A 228 10.62 5.24 -9.48
C ILE A 228 11.32 6.45 -8.86
N CYS A 229 10.63 7.14 -7.96
CA CYS A 229 11.15 8.25 -7.19
C CYS A 229 11.34 7.81 -5.73
N GLU A 230 12.59 7.61 -5.31
CA GLU A 230 12.91 7.24 -3.94
C GLU A 230 12.97 8.49 -3.06
N VAL A 231 12.22 8.48 -1.96
CA VAL A 231 12.29 9.50 -0.91
C VAL A 231 13.21 9.01 0.19
N ASP A 232 14.38 9.62 0.32
CA ASP A 232 15.35 9.29 1.36
C ASP A 232 15.91 10.55 2.01
N ARG A 233 15.74 10.69 3.32
CA ARG A 233 16.29 11.78 4.16
C ARG A 233 16.07 13.20 3.61
N GLY A 234 14.87 13.44 3.07
CA GLY A 234 14.49 14.74 2.53
C GLY A 234 14.90 14.97 1.08
N HIS A 235 15.58 14.05 0.44
CA HIS A 235 15.95 14.12 -0.97
C HIS A 235 15.08 13.18 -1.81
N LEU A 236 14.90 13.54 -3.08
CA LEU A 236 14.20 12.73 -4.08
C LEU A 236 15.21 12.21 -5.11
N TYR A 237 15.24 10.90 -5.30
CA TYR A 237 16.12 10.24 -6.26
C TYR A 237 15.29 9.58 -7.36
N PRO A 238 15.26 10.13 -8.58
CA PRO A 238 14.55 9.52 -9.70
C PRO A 238 15.37 8.39 -10.33
N TYR A 239 14.75 7.25 -10.56
CA TYR A 239 15.28 6.11 -11.29
C TYR A 239 14.38 5.83 -12.49
N LYS A 240 14.98 5.69 -13.67
CA LYS A 240 14.24 5.31 -14.87
C LYS A 240 14.04 3.79 -14.89
N GLY A 241 12.82 3.36 -15.11
CA GLY A 241 12.43 1.97 -15.15
C GLY A 241 11.38 1.64 -14.09
N ASN A 242 10.99 0.39 -14.04
CA ASN A 242 10.03 -0.17 -13.10
C ASN A 242 10.69 -0.49 -11.74
N TYR A 243 9.92 -1.07 -10.82
CA TYR A 243 10.39 -1.38 -9.48
C TYR A 243 11.55 -2.41 -9.46
N SER A 244 11.51 -3.42 -10.32
CA SER A 244 12.58 -4.42 -10.44
C SER A 244 13.92 -3.77 -10.87
N THR A 245 13.89 -2.90 -11.88
CA THR A 245 15.07 -2.13 -12.32
C THR A 245 15.60 -1.20 -11.23
N TYR A 246 14.70 -0.59 -10.46
CA TYR A 246 15.07 0.24 -9.30
C TYR A 246 15.85 -0.58 -8.26
N LEU A 247 15.37 -1.78 -7.91
CA LEU A 247 16.04 -2.66 -6.93
C LEU A 247 17.47 -3.01 -7.36
N GLU A 248 17.67 -3.39 -8.62
CA GLU A 248 18.99 -3.70 -9.17
C GLU A 248 19.93 -2.49 -9.09
N THR A 249 19.43 -1.32 -9.50
CA THR A 249 20.19 -0.07 -9.48
C THR A 249 20.52 0.36 -8.05
N LYS A 250 19.57 0.23 -7.12
CA LYS A 250 19.76 0.51 -5.69
C LYS A 250 20.81 -0.43 -5.09
N ALA A 251 20.72 -1.73 -5.37
CA ALA A 251 21.70 -2.71 -4.88
C ALA A 251 23.12 -2.39 -5.35
N ALA A 252 23.30 -2.04 -6.64
CA ALA A 252 24.59 -1.63 -7.18
C ALA A 252 25.11 -0.33 -6.53
N ARG A 253 24.24 0.66 -6.31
CA ARG A 253 24.55 1.91 -5.61
C ARG A 253 25.01 1.64 -4.17
N MET A 254 24.26 0.82 -3.42
CA MET A 254 24.59 0.46 -2.04
C MET A 254 25.91 -0.31 -1.94
N ALA A 255 26.17 -1.26 -2.83
CA ALA A 255 27.44 -1.99 -2.90
C ALA A 255 28.62 -1.03 -3.14
N SER A 256 28.46 -0.08 -4.06
CA SER A 256 29.46 0.96 -4.32
C SER A 256 29.67 1.88 -3.12
N GLN A 257 28.60 2.26 -2.44
CA GLN A 257 28.66 3.11 -1.25
C GLN A 257 29.33 2.38 -0.09
N LYS A 258 28.99 1.11 0.16
CA LYS A 258 29.65 0.27 1.17
C LYS A 258 31.16 0.19 0.94
N GLN A 259 31.61 -0.01 -0.31
CA GLN A 259 33.03 0.00 -0.64
C GLN A 259 33.69 1.35 -0.36
N ARG A 260 33.00 2.47 -0.63
CA ARG A 260 33.51 3.82 -0.31
C ARG A 260 33.61 4.00 1.20
N ASP A 261 32.61 3.61 1.97
CA ASP A 261 32.57 3.71 3.43
C ASP A 261 33.65 2.86 4.08
N GLU A 262 33.86 1.63 3.60
CA GLU A 262 35.01 0.79 4.05
C GLU A 262 36.36 1.41 3.75
N ARG A 263 36.53 2.03 2.57
CA ARG A 263 37.75 2.76 2.22
C ARG A 263 37.93 4.01 3.09
N LEU A 264 36.85 4.74 3.37
CA LEU A 264 36.85 5.90 4.26
C LEU A 264 37.18 5.47 5.69
N ALA A 265 36.59 4.42 6.21
CA ALA A 265 36.86 3.87 7.53
C ALA A 265 38.33 3.43 7.68
N LYS A 266 38.91 2.75 6.67
CA LYS A 266 40.35 2.40 6.64
C LYS A 266 41.23 3.63 6.63
N ARG A 267 40.89 4.66 5.85
CA ARG A 267 41.63 5.94 5.84
C ARG A 267 41.56 6.63 7.20
N LEU A 268 40.38 6.68 7.80
CA LEU A 268 40.15 7.27 9.13
C LEU A 268 40.96 6.55 10.20
N ALA A 269 40.97 5.20 10.18
CA ALA A 269 41.77 4.40 11.10
C ALA A 269 43.27 4.70 10.96
N ASN A 270 43.79 4.77 9.73
CA ASN A 270 45.18 5.10 9.46
C ASN A 270 45.53 6.53 9.89
N GLU A 271 44.66 7.52 9.66
CA GLU A 271 44.86 8.90 10.11
C GLU A 271 44.79 9.01 11.64
N LEU A 272 43.91 8.25 12.29
CA LEU A 272 43.79 8.18 13.75
C LEU A 272 45.08 7.61 14.39
N GLU A 273 45.63 6.54 13.81
CA GLU A 273 46.88 5.93 14.24
C GLU A 273 48.03 6.92 14.09
N TRP A 274 48.08 7.66 12.98
CA TRP A 274 49.06 8.71 12.78
C TRP A 274 48.91 9.86 13.78
N VAL A 275 47.69 10.32 14.08
CA VAL A 275 47.41 11.36 15.09
C VAL A 275 47.85 10.91 16.48
N ARG A 276 47.72 9.61 16.80
CA ARG A 276 48.12 9.03 18.09
C ARG A 276 49.63 8.80 18.21
N SER A 277 50.34 8.52 17.11
CA SER A 277 51.75 8.06 17.13
C SER A 277 52.80 9.15 17.17
N SER A 278 52.50 10.44 16.97
CA SER A 278 53.52 11.49 16.85
C SER A 278 53.29 12.75 17.71
N PRO A 279 53.88 12.80 18.94
CA PRO A 279 53.87 14.04 19.75
C PRO A 279 54.73 15.19 19.22
N LYS A 280 55.76 14.91 18.43
CA LYS A 280 56.78 15.93 18.02
C LYS A 280 56.54 16.59 16.65
N ALA A 281 55.63 16.07 15.80
CA ALA A 281 55.35 16.63 14.49
C ALA A 281 54.16 17.64 14.48
N ARG A 282 53.65 18.02 15.62
CA ARG A 282 52.38 18.78 15.79
C ARG A 282 52.45 20.27 15.41
N GLN A 283 53.63 20.87 15.17
CA GLN A 283 53.71 22.34 15.24
C GLN A 283 53.52 23.12 13.94
N ALA A 284 53.55 22.58 12.74
CA ALA A 284 53.37 23.40 11.53
C ALA A 284 52.57 22.78 10.35
N LYS A 285 52.44 21.45 10.27
CA LYS A 285 51.70 20.81 9.18
C LYS A 285 50.38 20.10 9.61
N SER A 286 50.02 20.22 10.89
CA SER A 286 48.99 19.38 11.51
C SER A 286 47.58 19.95 11.41
N ARG A 287 47.39 21.26 11.22
CA ARG A 287 46.06 21.90 11.26
C ARG A 287 45.17 21.48 10.09
N ALA A 288 45.69 21.55 8.88
CA ALA A 288 44.96 21.12 7.69
C ALA A 288 44.67 19.60 7.66
N ARG A 289 45.48 18.78 8.34
CA ARG A 289 45.27 17.33 8.44
C ARG A 289 44.32 16.97 9.55
N LEU A 290 44.27 17.72 10.64
CA LEU A 290 43.25 17.64 11.68
C LEU A 290 41.88 18.08 11.15
N GLU A 291 41.82 19.21 10.43
CA GLU A 291 40.59 19.68 9.78
C GLU A 291 40.07 18.66 8.76
N ARG A 292 40.97 18.00 8.01
CA ARG A 292 40.57 16.91 7.08
C ARG A 292 40.12 15.66 7.83
N TYR A 293 40.70 15.31 8.97
CA TYR A 293 40.26 14.23 9.83
C TYR A 293 38.86 14.51 10.39
N ASP A 294 38.64 15.73 10.90
CA ASP A 294 37.33 16.14 11.44
C ASP A 294 36.24 16.13 10.36
N GLN A 295 36.57 16.55 9.13
CA GLN A 295 35.67 16.45 7.97
C GLN A 295 35.34 14.99 7.64
N MET A 296 36.36 14.12 7.55
CA MET A 296 36.18 12.69 7.29
C MET A 296 35.44 11.98 8.43
N ALA A 297 35.65 12.39 9.68
CA ALA A 297 34.92 11.85 10.85
C ALA A 297 33.45 12.27 10.84
N ALA A 298 33.15 13.51 10.46
CA ALA A 298 31.79 13.99 10.28
C ALA A 298 31.07 13.26 9.14
N GLU A 299 31.76 13.03 8.01
CA GLU A 299 31.24 12.27 6.88
C GLU A 299 30.97 10.79 7.23
N ALA A 300 31.89 10.15 7.97
CA ALA A 300 31.69 8.78 8.47
C ALA A 300 30.59 8.66 9.54
N ALA A 301 30.36 9.72 10.33
CA ALA A 301 29.27 9.74 11.31
C ALA A 301 27.88 9.85 10.64
N GLN A 302 27.81 10.48 9.47
CA GLN A 302 26.57 10.52 8.67
C GLN A 302 26.27 9.17 8.00
N SER A 303 27.29 8.39 7.62
CA SER A 303 27.11 7.09 6.94
C SER A 303 26.73 5.95 7.90
N LYS A 304 27.01 6.07 9.19
CA LYS A 304 26.85 5.01 10.20
C LYS A 304 25.42 4.62 10.62
N LYS A 305 24.36 5.10 9.94
CA LYS A 305 22.96 4.86 10.33
C LYS A 305 22.19 3.91 9.41
N LEU A 306 22.81 2.87 8.92
CA LEU A 306 22.13 1.79 8.17
C LEU A 306 22.26 0.45 8.94
N ASP A 307 21.75 0.40 10.18
CA ASP A 307 21.53 -0.89 10.84
C ASP A 307 20.09 -1.33 10.55
N PHE A 308 19.93 -2.21 9.56
CA PHE A 308 18.74 -3.01 9.38
C PHE A 308 18.66 -4.01 10.53
N THR A 309 17.66 -3.87 11.36
CA THR A 309 17.36 -4.86 12.38
C THR A 309 16.37 -5.85 11.77
N GLU A 310 16.79 -7.09 11.52
CA GLU A 310 15.94 -8.16 10.98
C GLU A 310 14.79 -8.48 11.95
N ILE A 311 13.57 -8.67 11.41
CA ILE A 311 12.45 -9.23 12.17
C ILE A 311 12.81 -10.67 12.50
N GLN A 312 12.69 -11.05 13.76
CA GLN A 312 12.87 -12.42 14.21
C GLN A 312 11.55 -12.98 14.71
N ILE A 313 11.06 -14.04 14.06
CA ILE A 313 9.91 -14.80 14.51
C ILE A 313 10.40 -15.95 15.36
N PRO A 314 10.05 -15.97 16.66
CA PRO A 314 10.53 -17.03 17.54
C PRO A 314 9.93 -18.38 17.16
N ALA A 315 10.74 -19.42 17.19
CA ALA A 315 10.26 -20.78 17.05
C ALA A 315 9.38 -21.14 18.25
N GLY A 316 8.12 -21.44 17.99
CA GLY A 316 7.21 -21.99 19.00
C GLY A 316 7.55 -23.44 19.38
N PRO A 317 6.68 -24.12 20.15
CA PRO A 317 6.82 -25.54 20.43
C PRO A 317 6.95 -26.37 19.15
N ARG A 318 7.65 -27.49 19.21
CA ARG A 318 7.85 -28.37 18.05
C ARG A 318 6.50 -28.88 17.54
N LEU A 319 6.19 -28.67 16.26
CA LEU A 319 4.98 -29.17 15.61
C LEU A 319 4.96 -30.70 15.53
N GLY A 320 3.81 -31.30 15.81
CA GLY A 320 3.50 -32.70 15.55
C GLY A 320 3.36 -33.02 14.06
N ALA A 321 2.88 -34.20 13.73
CA ALA A 321 2.63 -34.62 12.34
C ALA A 321 1.40 -33.93 11.76
N GLU A 322 0.36 -33.79 12.56
CA GLU A 322 -0.89 -33.09 12.19
C GLU A 322 -0.83 -31.65 12.69
N VAL A 323 -1.16 -30.69 11.81
CA VAL A 323 -1.19 -29.27 12.12
C VAL A 323 -2.61 -28.75 12.10
N LEU A 324 -3.25 -28.72 10.94
CA LEU A 324 -4.63 -28.32 10.75
C LEU A 324 -5.25 -29.21 9.68
N LYS A 325 -6.32 -29.90 10.01
CA LYS A 325 -7.10 -30.71 9.10
C LYS A 325 -8.51 -30.17 9.00
N VAL A 326 -8.97 -29.93 7.79
CA VAL A 326 -10.30 -29.43 7.46
C VAL A 326 -11.00 -30.47 6.59
N GLU A 327 -12.17 -30.95 7.00
CA GLU A 327 -12.94 -31.97 6.30
C GLU A 327 -14.39 -31.51 6.11
N HIS A 328 -14.81 -31.39 4.85
CA HIS A 328 -16.18 -31.03 4.44
C HIS A 328 -16.74 -29.82 5.17
N LEU A 329 -15.88 -28.78 5.34
CA LEU A 329 -16.23 -27.59 6.09
C LEU A 329 -17.29 -26.79 5.34
N HIS A 330 -18.39 -26.51 6.04
CA HIS A 330 -19.45 -25.64 5.55
C HIS A 330 -19.75 -24.55 6.56
N LYS A 331 -19.83 -23.28 6.08
CA LYS A 331 -20.18 -22.12 6.91
C LYS A 331 -21.13 -21.19 6.18
N ALA A 332 -22.27 -20.91 6.82
CA ALA A 332 -23.25 -19.96 6.34
C ALA A 332 -23.74 -19.06 7.49
N PHE A 333 -24.14 -17.83 7.16
CA PHE A 333 -24.86 -16.91 8.03
C PHE A 333 -26.24 -16.61 7.41
N GLY A 334 -27.27 -17.25 7.94
CA GLY A 334 -28.61 -17.24 7.34
C GLY A 334 -28.57 -17.82 5.93
N GLU A 335 -28.96 -17.05 4.93
CA GLU A 335 -28.99 -17.47 3.51
C GLU A 335 -27.61 -17.28 2.82
N ARG A 336 -26.69 -16.56 3.45
CA ARG A 336 -25.37 -16.27 2.88
C ARG A 336 -24.38 -17.40 3.17
N VAL A 337 -24.03 -18.16 2.14
CA VAL A 337 -23.00 -19.20 2.20
C VAL A 337 -21.63 -18.56 1.99
N LEU A 338 -20.69 -18.78 2.92
CA LEU A 338 -19.32 -18.31 2.83
C LEU A 338 -18.34 -19.41 2.42
N ILE A 339 -18.57 -20.63 2.90
CA ILE A 339 -17.73 -21.79 2.63
C ILE A 339 -18.66 -22.97 2.36
N ASP A 340 -18.41 -23.68 1.27
CA ASP A 340 -19.16 -24.88 0.91
C ASP A 340 -18.21 -26.01 0.57
N ASP A 341 -18.32 -27.11 1.32
CA ASP A 341 -17.55 -28.37 1.16
C ASP A 341 -16.03 -28.21 1.03
N LEU A 342 -15.43 -27.32 1.86
CA LEU A 342 -13.98 -27.11 1.84
C LEU A 342 -13.26 -28.22 2.61
N SER A 343 -12.29 -28.88 1.95
CA SER A 343 -11.42 -29.89 2.57
C SER A 343 -9.96 -29.65 2.19
N PHE A 344 -9.07 -29.58 3.18
CA PHE A 344 -7.63 -29.51 3.00
C PHE A 344 -6.86 -29.90 4.25
N ASP A 345 -5.60 -30.28 4.07
CA ASP A 345 -4.65 -30.53 5.14
C ASP A 345 -3.49 -29.53 5.06
N LEU A 346 -3.20 -28.84 6.17
CA LEU A 346 -2.03 -27.95 6.24
C LEU A 346 -0.78 -28.77 6.54
N PRO A 347 0.19 -28.87 5.60
CA PRO A 347 1.41 -29.61 5.80
C PRO A 347 2.33 -28.89 6.79
N ARG A 348 3.24 -29.62 7.43
CA ARG A 348 4.28 -29.04 8.29
C ARG A 348 5.16 -28.07 7.51
N ASN A 349 5.51 -26.96 8.14
CA ASN A 349 6.24 -25.84 7.54
C ASN A 349 5.53 -25.25 6.31
N GLY A 350 4.24 -25.54 6.13
CA GLY A 350 3.43 -24.94 5.08
C GLY A 350 3.07 -23.50 5.40
N ILE A 351 3.19 -22.63 4.41
CA ILE A 351 2.69 -21.28 4.46
C ILE A 351 1.55 -21.17 3.44
N VAL A 352 0.33 -20.91 3.93
CA VAL A 352 -0.88 -20.83 3.12
C VAL A 352 -1.25 -19.38 2.89
N GLY A 353 -1.26 -18.95 1.63
CA GLY A 353 -1.84 -17.66 1.22
C GLY A 353 -3.34 -17.81 1.00
N VAL A 354 -4.16 -17.06 1.74
CA VAL A 354 -5.62 -17.04 1.58
C VAL A 354 -6.01 -15.82 0.77
N ILE A 355 -6.58 -16.05 -0.41
CA ILE A 355 -6.94 -14.99 -1.36
C ILE A 355 -8.43 -15.02 -1.70
N GLY A 356 -8.97 -13.84 -1.99
CA GLY A 356 -10.37 -13.65 -2.40
C GLY A 356 -10.86 -12.24 -2.09
N PRO A 357 -12.00 -11.85 -2.66
CA PRO A 357 -12.63 -10.55 -2.42
C PRO A 357 -12.89 -10.26 -0.94
N ASN A 358 -13.16 -9.00 -0.63
CA ASN A 358 -13.55 -8.64 0.73
C ASN A 358 -14.94 -9.17 1.06
N GLY A 359 -15.09 -9.68 2.29
CA GLY A 359 -16.37 -10.20 2.78
C GLY A 359 -16.72 -11.64 2.38
N VAL A 360 -15.83 -12.37 1.67
CA VAL A 360 -16.09 -13.79 1.28
C VAL A 360 -15.86 -14.80 2.41
N GLY A 361 -15.36 -14.36 3.57
CA GLY A 361 -15.20 -15.24 4.73
C GLY A 361 -13.78 -15.53 5.17
N LYS A 362 -12.76 -14.81 4.68
CA LYS A 362 -11.35 -14.97 5.07
C LYS A 362 -11.16 -14.89 6.60
N SER A 363 -11.60 -13.80 7.21
CA SER A 363 -11.51 -13.62 8.68
C SER A 363 -12.42 -14.58 9.44
N THR A 364 -13.52 -15.05 8.84
CA THR A 364 -14.39 -16.09 9.44
C THR A 364 -13.67 -17.42 9.52
N LEU A 365 -12.90 -17.79 8.48
CA LEU A 365 -12.05 -18.98 8.51
C LEU A 365 -11.02 -18.89 9.66
N PHE A 366 -10.39 -17.74 9.85
CA PHE A 366 -9.44 -17.55 10.97
C PHE A 366 -10.14 -17.69 12.33
N LYS A 367 -11.35 -17.11 12.49
CA LYS A 367 -12.13 -17.27 13.73
C LYS A 367 -12.51 -18.72 13.99
N MET A 368 -12.79 -19.51 12.94
CA MET A 368 -13.06 -20.95 13.09
C MET A 368 -11.81 -21.72 13.47
N ILE A 369 -10.65 -21.41 12.90
CA ILE A 369 -9.36 -22.03 13.30
C ILE A 369 -9.04 -21.73 14.78
N MET A 370 -9.36 -20.53 15.26
CA MET A 370 -9.19 -20.16 16.68
C MET A 370 -10.26 -20.72 17.61
N GLY A 371 -11.30 -21.36 17.07
CA GLY A 371 -12.44 -21.85 17.86
C GLY A 371 -13.38 -20.76 18.37
N LEU A 372 -13.24 -19.52 17.89
CA LEU A 372 -14.13 -18.38 18.23
C LEU A 372 -15.47 -18.43 17.48
N GLU A 373 -15.49 -19.13 16.36
CA GLU A 373 -16.68 -19.35 15.54
C GLU A 373 -16.82 -20.84 15.25
N GLN A 374 -18.03 -21.36 15.21
CA GLN A 374 -18.28 -22.76 14.90
C GLN A 374 -18.68 -22.95 13.43
N PRO A 375 -18.20 -24.00 12.76
CA PRO A 375 -18.71 -24.35 11.44
C PRO A 375 -20.21 -24.71 11.50
N THR A 376 -20.93 -24.53 10.39
CA THR A 376 -22.32 -24.99 10.27
C THR A 376 -22.37 -26.51 10.15
N SER A 377 -21.43 -27.11 9.40
CA SER A 377 -21.19 -28.54 9.33
C SER A 377 -19.74 -28.81 8.91
N GLY A 378 -19.31 -30.08 8.94
CA GLY A 378 -17.93 -30.48 8.71
C GLY A 378 -17.08 -30.38 9.98
N THR A 379 -15.79 -30.66 9.86
CA THR A 379 -14.86 -30.68 10.98
C THR A 379 -13.60 -29.89 10.70
N LEU A 380 -13.10 -29.21 11.73
CA LEU A 380 -11.83 -28.51 11.73
C LEU A 380 -11.06 -28.98 12.97
N THR A 381 -9.94 -29.67 12.74
CA THR A 381 -9.15 -30.28 13.80
C THR A 381 -7.75 -29.68 13.83
N LEU A 382 -7.36 -29.13 14.98
CA LEU A 382 -5.99 -28.70 15.25
C LEU A 382 -5.21 -29.84 15.91
N GLY A 383 -3.95 -30.03 15.50
CA GLY A 383 -3.05 -30.98 16.13
C GLY A 383 -2.78 -30.62 17.60
N GLU A 384 -2.59 -31.63 18.47
CA GLU A 384 -2.42 -31.44 19.91
C GLU A 384 -1.23 -30.54 20.29
N THR A 385 -0.21 -30.45 19.43
CA THR A 385 1.00 -29.65 19.68
C THR A 385 0.90 -28.23 19.10
N VAL A 386 -0.21 -27.89 18.47
CA VAL A 386 -0.39 -26.59 17.81
C VAL A 386 -0.69 -25.52 18.83
N LYS A 387 0.11 -24.45 18.79
CA LYS A 387 -0.11 -23.21 19.51
C LYS A 387 -0.35 -22.10 18.51
N VAL A 388 -1.59 -21.63 18.42
CA VAL A 388 -1.98 -20.57 17.49
C VAL A 388 -1.54 -19.21 18.03
N SER A 389 -0.96 -18.37 17.17
CA SER A 389 -0.79 -16.93 17.39
C SER A 389 -1.53 -16.18 16.28
N TYR A 390 -2.41 -15.26 16.64
CA TYR A 390 -3.26 -14.53 15.73
C TYR A 390 -2.99 -13.03 15.77
N VAL A 391 -2.78 -12.43 14.61
CA VAL A 391 -2.71 -10.98 14.41
C VAL A 391 -4.07 -10.47 13.98
N ASP A 392 -4.77 -9.79 14.87
CA ASP A 392 -6.04 -9.12 14.59
C ASP A 392 -5.80 -7.64 14.28
N GLN A 393 -6.53 -7.11 13.29
CA GLN A 393 -6.52 -5.68 12.97
C GLN A 393 -7.08 -4.79 14.09
N GLY A 394 -7.88 -5.34 15.01
CA GLY A 394 -8.66 -4.62 16.00
C GLY A 394 -8.36 -4.97 17.47
N ARG A 395 -7.09 -5.22 17.88
CA ARG A 395 -6.82 -5.53 19.31
C ARG A 395 -7.35 -4.44 20.24
N GLU A 396 -8.47 -4.72 20.89
CA GLU A 396 -8.93 -4.06 22.10
C GLU A 396 -7.97 -4.45 23.24
N GLY A 397 -7.34 -3.48 23.90
CA GLY A 397 -6.55 -3.74 25.11
C GLY A 397 -5.13 -3.16 25.13
N ILE A 398 -4.71 -2.43 24.10
CA ILE A 398 -3.45 -1.67 24.17
C ILE A 398 -3.69 -0.43 25.03
N ASP A 399 -2.92 -0.27 26.12
CA ASP A 399 -2.96 0.94 26.95
C ASP A 399 -2.47 2.15 26.13
N ALA A 400 -3.41 3.01 25.76
CA ALA A 400 -3.17 4.20 24.94
C ALA A 400 -2.15 5.19 25.56
N LYS A 401 -1.89 5.10 26.87
CA LYS A 401 -0.98 6.01 27.60
C LYS A 401 0.46 5.50 27.62
N LYS A 402 0.66 4.19 27.47
CA LYS A 402 2.00 3.58 27.44
C LYS A 402 2.70 3.91 26.12
N SER A 403 4.01 4.07 26.15
CA SER A 403 4.82 4.18 24.96
C SER A 403 4.87 2.85 24.19
N VAL A 404 5.14 2.91 22.89
CA VAL A 404 5.32 1.70 22.04
C VAL A 404 6.29 0.72 22.68
N TRP A 405 7.43 1.23 23.18
CA TRP A 405 8.43 0.41 23.85
C TRP A 405 7.88 -0.26 25.12
N GLU A 406 7.17 0.47 25.98
CA GLU A 406 6.57 -0.08 27.20
C GLU A 406 5.49 -1.13 26.90
N VAL A 407 4.69 -0.93 25.85
CA VAL A 407 3.66 -1.89 25.43
C VAL A 407 4.27 -3.21 25.00
N VAL A 408 5.41 -3.17 24.28
CA VAL A 408 6.06 -4.40 23.77
C VAL A 408 6.92 -5.06 24.85
N SER A 409 7.67 -4.26 25.63
CA SER A 409 8.72 -4.76 26.55
C SER A 409 8.26 -4.88 27.99
N ASP A 410 7.05 -4.37 28.33
CA ASP A 410 6.60 -4.22 29.73
C ASP A 410 7.57 -3.37 30.58
N GLY A 411 8.35 -2.49 29.92
CA GLY A 411 9.33 -1.62 30.55
C GLY A 411 10.69 -2.27 30.82
N LEU A 412 10.93 -3.48 30.29
CA LEU A 412 12.19 -4.20 30.46
C LEU A 412 13.16 -3.91 29.32
N ASP A 413 14.44 -3.66 29.61
CA ASP A 413 15.49 -3.46 28.61
C ASP A 413 15.78 -4.74 27.80
N TYR A 414 15.61 -5.90 28.42
CA TYR A 414 15.70 -7.21 27.81
C TYR A 414 14.38 -7.95 28.00
N MET A 415 13.95 -8.63 26.97
CA MET A 415 12.71 -9.42 26.98
C MET A 415 12.96 -10.81 26.45
N LEU A 416 12.22 -11.79 26.98
CA LEU A 416 12.22 -13.14 26.43
C LEU A 416 11.28 -13.17 25.22
N VAL A 417 11.88 -13.56 24.09
CA VAL A 417 11.14 -13.85 22.86
C VAL A 417 11.29 -15.36 22.65
N CYS A 418 10.27 -16.13 23.03
CA CYS A 418 10.36 -17.55 23.29
C CYS A 418 11.39 -17.87 24.40
N GLU A 419 12.45 -18.56 24.10
CA GLU A 419 13.49 -18.91 25.07
C GLU A 419 14.77 -18.07 24.92
N THR A 420 14.74 -17.08 23.99
CA THR A 420 15.89 -16.23 23.69
C THR A 420 15.72 -14.84 24.30
N GLU A 421 16.70 -14.41 25.07
CA GLU A 421 16.76 -13.05 25.60
C GLU A 421 17.22 -12.07 24.50
N VAL A 422 16.37 -11.09 24.17
CA VAL A 422 16.66 -10.07 23.15
C VAL A 422 16.55 -8.67 23.74
N PRO A 423 17.39 -7.72 23.28
CA PRO A 423 17.25 -6.31 23.65
C PRO A 423 15.91 -5.76 23.13
N SER A 424 15.06 -5.30 24.05
CA SER A 424 13.69 -4.88 23.71
C SER A 424 13.65 -3.72 22.71
N ARG A 425 14.57 -2.76 22.82
CA ARG A 425 14.67 -1.63 21.89
C ARG A 425 15.07 -2.04 20.48
N ALA A 426 15.93 -3.06 20.34
CA ALA A 426 16.30 -3.62 19.05
C ALA A 426 15.11 -4.36 18.42
N TYR A 427 14.38 -5.16 19.22
CA TYR A 427 13.17 -5.83 18.77
C TYR A 427 12.11 -4.84 18.27
N VAL A 428 11.82 -3.79 19.04
CA VAL A 428 10.87 -2.73 18.63
C VAL A 428 11.34 -2.00 17.37
N ALA A 429 12.65 -1.79 17.22
CA ALA A 429 13.23 -1.14 16.04
C ALA A 429 13.08 -1.97 14.76
N SER A 430 13.06 -3.33 14.85
CA SER A 430 12.87 -4.20 13.68
C SER A 430 11.48 -4.06 13.05
N PHE A 431 10.49 -3.57 13.79
CA PHE A 431 9.16 -3.25 13.29
C PHE A 431 9.01 -1.78 12.84
N GLY A 432 10.11 -1.09 12.58
CA GLY A 432 10.12 0.28 12.05
C GLY A 432 9.99 1.39 13.10
N PHE A 433 9.92 1.09 14.41
CA PHE A 433 9.92 2.10 15.47
C PHE A 433 11.35 2.44 15.89
N LYS A 434 11.93 3.50 15.31
CA LYS A 434 13.32 3.90 15.54
C LYS A 434 13.40 5.17 16.40
N GLY A 435 14.38 5.25 17.30
CA GLY A 435 14.68 6.46 18.08
C GLY A 435 13.49 6.97 18.91
N SER A 436 13.02 8.17 18.61
CA SER A 436 11.90 8.83 19.32
C SER A 436 10.56 8.14 19.13
N ASP A 437 10.37 7.37 18.04
CA ASP A 437 9.09 6.70 17.77
C ASP A 437 8.76 5.63 18.80
N GLN A 438 9.78 5.04 19.43
CA GLN A 438 9.61 4.10 20.52
C GLN A 438 8.97 4.71 21.79
N GLN A 439 9.10 6.02 21.93
CA GLN A 439 8.55 6.77 23.07
C GLN A 439 7.16 7.37 22.79
N LYS A 440 6.65 7.24 21.55
CA LYS A 440 5.29 7.68 21.22
C LYS A 440 4.26 6.91 22.05
N PRO A 441 3.26 7.58 22.64
CA PRO A 441 2.13 6.89 23.25
C PRO A 441 1.38 6.06 22.24
N ALA A 442 0.97 4.84 22.60
CA ALA A 442 0.26 3.94 21.68
C ALA A 442 -1.08 4.50 21.17
N GLY A 443 -1.69 5.42 21.94
CA GLY A 443 -2.96 6.06 21.58
C GLY A 443 -2.88 7.08 20.43
N VAL A 444 -1.67 7.61 20.12
CA VAL A 444 -1.47 8.60 19.06
C VAL A 444 -0.89 7.99 17.77
N LEU A 445 -0.76 6.67 17.73
CA LEU A 445 -0.25 5.96 16.57
C LEU A 445 -1.24 6.03 15.40
N SER A 446 -0.70 6.23 14.19
CA SER A 446 -1.45 6.04 12.95
C SER A 446 -1.92 4.59 12.80
N GLY A 447 -2.86 4.33 11.89
CA GLY A 447 -3.34 2.97 11.60
C GLY A 447 -2.19 2.01 11.29
N GLY A 448 -1.28 2.40 10.39
CA GLY A 448 -0.13 1.59 10.02
C GLY A 448 0.89 1.39 11.16
N GLU A 449 1.15 2.42 11.99
CA GLU A 449 1.98 2.25 13.19
C GLU A 449 1.33 1.28 14.18
N ARG A 450 0.01 1.32 14.32
CA ARG A 450 -0.75 0.40 15.17
C ARG A 450 -0.67 -1.04 14.65
N ASN A 451 -0.78 -1.25 13.33
CA ASN A 451 -0.63 -2.56 12.71
C ASN A 451 0.76 -3.15 12.95
N ARG A 452 1.83 -2.36 12.81
CA ARG A 452 3.20 -2.80 13.12
C ARG A 452 3.37 -3.15 14.60
N LEU A 453 2.76 -2.39 15.51
CA LEU A 453 2.77 -2.68 16.95
C LEU A 453 2.04 -4.00 17.24
N ASN A 454 0.87 -4.23 16.65
CA ASN A 454 0.11 -5.47 16.79
C ASN A 454 0.91 -6.68 16.27
N LEU A 455 1.56 -6.53 15.12
CA LEU A 455 2.43 -7.56 14.56
C LEU A 455 3.58 -7.91 15.52
N ALA A 456 4.27 -6.90 16.08
CA ALA A 456 5.33 -7.10 17.06
C ALA A 456 4.84 -7.84 18.32
N LEU A 457 3.67 -7.47 18.85
CA LEU A 457 3.06 -8.11 20.02
C LEU A 457 2.69 -9.58 19.75
N THR A 458 2.18 -9.86 18.56
CA THR A 458 1.76 -11.22 18.21
C THR A 458 2.94 -12.14 17.97
N LEU A 459 3.95 -11.68 17.23
CA LEU A 459 5.15 -12.46 16.98
C LEU A 459 5.94 -12.74 18.27
N LYS A 460 5.90 -11.82 19.25
CA LYS A 460 6.47 -12.05 20.60
C LYS A 460 5.87 -13.28 21.32
N GLN A 461 4.61 -13.62 21.05
CA GLN A 461 3.90 -14.71 21.78
C GLN A 461 4.43 -16.10 21.51
N GLY A 462 5.14 -16.31 20.40
CA GLY A 462 5.81 -17.59 20.09
C GLY A 462 4.86 -18.75 19.83
N GLY A 463 3.91 -18.59 18.92
CA GLY A 463 3.12 -19.69 18.37
C GLY A 463 3.89 -20.49 17.32
N ASN A 464 3.42 -21.70 17.02
CA ASN A 464 3.94 -22.53 15.93
C ASN A 464 2.98 -22.64 14.74
N LEU A 465 1.77 -22.07 14.86
CA LEU A 465 0.84 -21.76 13.78
C LEU A 465 0.49 -20.26 13.85
N LEU A 466 0.95 -19.50 12.88
CA LEU A 466 0.67 -18.07 12.77
C LEU A 466 -0.56 -17.86 11.89
N LEU A 467 -1.50 -17.06 12.38
CA LEU A 467 -2.62 -16.54 11.59
C LEU A 467 -2.41 -15.05 11.42
N LEU A 468 -2.14 -14.61 10.19
CA LEU A 468 -1.81 -13.22 9.86
C LEU A 468 -2.90 -12.65 8.94
N ASP A 469 -3.74 -11.76 9.48
CA ASP A 469 -4.81 -11.11 8.70
C ASP A 469 -4.31 -9.77 8.17
N GLU A 470 -4.06 -9.72 6.84
CA GLU A 470 -3.53 -8.58 6.09
C GLU A 470 -2.28 -7.94 6.75
N PRO A 471 -1.22 -8.73 7.07
CA PRO A 471 -0.04 -8.21 7.76
C PRO A 471 0.79 -7.26 6.91
N THR A 472 0.57 -7.26 5.61
CA THR A 472 1.30 -6.44 4.62
C THR A 472 0.79 -5.00 4.54
N ASN A 473 -0.44 -4.75 5.01
CA ASN A 473 -1.03 -3.41 4.96
C ASN A 473 -0.21 -2.41 5.77
N ASP A 474 0.06 -1.25 5.16
CA ASP A 474 0.80 -0.13 5.75
C ASP A 474 2.27 -0.45 6.17
N LEU A 475 2.83 -1.59 5.79
CA LEU A 475 4.26 -1.87 5.96
C LEU A 475 5.05 -1.17 4.85
N ASP A 476 6.18 -0.55 5.21
CA ASP A 476 7.12 -0.11 4.19
C ASP A 476 7.89 -1.30 3.60
N VAL A 477 8.45 -1.10 2.42
CA VAL A 477 9.13 -2.15 1.66
C VAL A 477 10.24 -2.84 2.45
N GLU A 478 10.96 -2.10 3.31
CA GLU A 478 12.05 -2.64 4.14
C GLU A 478 11.50 -3.57 5.23
N THR A 479 10.46 -3.13 5.95
CA THR A 479 9.79 -3.93 6.97
C THR A 479 9.11 -5.15 6.36
N LEU A 480 8.50 -5.00 5.17
CA LEU A 480 7.87 -6.08 4.43
C LEU A 480 8.89 -7.14 4.02
N SER A 481 10.03 -6.73 3.45
CA SER A 481 11.11 -7.66 3.08
C SER A 481 11.66 -8.41 4.30
N SER A 482 11.80 -7.72 5.45
CA SER A 482 12.21 -8.36 6.70
C SER A 482 11.18 -9.37 7.21
N LEU A 483 9.88 -9.10 7.03
CA LEU A 483 8.81 -10.04 7.39
C LEU A 483 8.82 -11.27 6.47
N GLU A 484 9.02 -11.09 5.16
CA GLU A 484 9.16 -12.19 4.21
C GLU A 484 10.31 -13.13 4.60
N GLU A 485 11.50 -12.59 4.82
CA GLU A 485 12.66 -13.37 5.25
C GLU A 485 12.43 -14.08 6.58
N ALA A 486 11.73 -13.44 7.51
CA ALA A 486 11.39 -14.03 8.79
C ALA A 486 10.41 -15.21 8.66
N LEU A 487 9.42 -15.09 7.77
CA LEU A 487 8.45 -16.16 7.47
C LEU A 487 9.11 -17.32 6.71
N GLU A 488 9.98 -17.06 5.74
CA GLU A 488 10.75 -18.10 5.03
C GLU A 488 11.60 -18.94 5.98
N ARG A 489 12.15 -18.32 7.03
CA ARG A 489 12.98 -18.99 8.05
C ARG A 489 12.17 -19.57 9.21
N PHE A 490 10.87 -19.30 9.26
CA PHE A 490 10.03 -19.73 10.37
C PHE A 490 9.83 -21.26 10.36
N PRO A 491 10.18 -21.99 11.43
CA PRO A 491 10.09 -23.44 11.47
C PRO A 491 8.68 -23.96 11.80
N GLY A 492 7.68 -23.09 11.82
CA GLY A 492 6.26 -23.38 12.04
C GLY A 492 5.46 -23.32 10.75
N CYS A 493 4.15 -23.23 10.90
CA CYS A 493 3.20 -23.00 9.81
C CYS A 493 2.60 -21.61 9.90
N ALA A 494 2.18 -21.05 8.76
CA ALA A 494 1.46 -19.80 8.73
C ALA A 494 0.26 -19.88 7.77
N VAL A 495 -0.82 -19.21 8.15
CA VAL A 495 -1.96 -18.93 7.26
C VAL A 495 -2.07 -17.42 7.17
N VAL A 496 -1.93 -16.87 5.97
CA VAL A 496 -1.77 -15.44 5.76
C VAL A 496 -2.81 -14.98 4.74
N THR A 497 -3.65 -14.01 5.12
CA THR A 497 -4.40 -13.26 4.12
C THR A 497 -3.53 -12.11 3.64
N SER A 498 -3.45 -11.88 2.36
CA SER A 498 -2.80 -10.70 1.80
C SER A 498 -3.30 -10.41 0.40
N HIS A 499 -3.35 -9.14 0.08
CA HIS A 499 -3.57 -8.63 -1.28
C HIS A 499 -2.25 -8.35 -2.01
N ASP A 500 -1.11 -8.37 -1.30
CA ASP A 500 0.23 -8.24 -1.91
C ASP A 500 0.62 -9.57 -2.57
N ARG A 501 0.50 -9.57 -3.90
CA ARG A 501 0.78 -10.74 -4.75
C ARG A 501 2.25 -11.15 -4.70
N MET A 502 3.19 -10.19 -4.66
CA MET A 502 4.62 -10.47 -4.60
C MET A 502 5.01 -11.10 -3.26
N PHE A 503 4.39 -10.63 -2.16
CA PHE A 503 4.54 -11.25 -0.86
C PHE A 503 4.07 -12.71 -0.89
N LEU A 504 2.87 -12.97 -1.40
CA LEU A 504 2.33 -14.34 -1.52
C LEU A 504 3.18 -15.23 -2.44
N ASP A 505 3.71 -14.65 -3.52
CA ASP A 505 4.55 -15.37 -4.46
C ASP A 505 5.88 -15.82 -3.84
N ARG A 506 6.40 -15.00 -2.94
CA ARG A 506 7.68 -15.25 -2.27
C ARG A 506 7.54 -16.21 -1.08
N VAL A 507 6.48 -16.05 -0.26
CA VAL A 507 6.38 -16.79 1.00
C VAL A 507 5.43 -17.98 0.95
N ALA A 508 4.36 -17.95 0.13
CA ALA A 508 3.34 -18.98 0.13
C ALA A 508 3.83 -20.26 -0.56
N THR A 509 3.63 -21.38 0.12
CA THR A 509 3.83 -22.73 -0.41
C THR A 509 2.54 -23.33 -0.94
N HIS A 510 1.41 -22.82 -0.47
CA HIS A 510 0.06 -23.24 -0.85
C HIS A 510 -0.83 -22.01 -0.95
N ILE A 511 -1.82 -22.08 -1.82
CA ILE A 511 -2.84 -21.03 -1.97
C ILE A 511 -4.22 -21.63 -1.67
N LEU A 512 -4.98 -20.95 -0.83
CA LEU A 512 -6.40 -21.18 -0.63
C LEU A 512 -7.16 -20.03 -1.26
N ALA A 513 -7.72 -20.25 -2.44
CA ALA A 513 -8.36 -19.22 -3.23
C ALA A 513 -9.88 -19.34 -3.20
N TRP A 514 -10.55 -18.21 -3.00
CA TRP A 514 -11.98 -18.14 -3.25
C TRP A 514 -12.23 -18.07 -4.77
N GLU A 515 -12.99 -19.02 -5.29
CA GLU A 515 -13.41 -19.11 -6.70
C GLU A 515 -14.93 -19.18 -6.80
N GLY A 516 -15.62 -18.51 -5.87
CA GLY A 516 -17.08 -18.50 -5.86
C GLY A 516 -17.67 -17.76 -7.06
N THR A 517 -18.86 -18.18 -7.45
CA THR A 517 -19.70 -17.57 -8.48
C THR A 517 -21.07 -17.25 -7.89
N ASP A 518 -21.91 -16.53 -8.63
CA ASP A 518 -23.30 -16.25 -8.21
C ASP A 518 -24.09 -17.53 -7.90
N ASP A 519 -23.81 -18.62 -8.63
CA ASP A 519 -24.45 -19.92 -8.44
C ASP A 519 -23.85 -20.74 -7.29
N ASN A 520 -22.56 -20.51 -6.98
CA ASN A 520 -21.83 -21.18 -5.91
C ASN A 520 -20.89 -20.20 -5.17
N PRO A 521 -21.42 -19.33 -4.30
CA PRO A 521 -20.63 -18.30 -3.63
C PRO A 521 -19.66 -18.85 -2.57
N GLY A 522 -19.83 -20.09 -2.14
CA GLY A 522 -19.01 -20.74 -1.11
C GLY A 522 -17.83 -21.56 -1.64
N ASN A 523 -17.51 -21.47 -2.94
CA ASN A 523 -16.47 -22.29 -3.56
C ASN A 523 -15.07 -21.79 -3.23
N TRP A 524 -14.25 -22.66 -2.61
CA TRP A 524 -12.85 -22.43 -2.32
C TRP A 524 -11.97 -23.50 -2.97
N TYR A 525 -10.85 -23.08 -3.52
CA TYR A 525 -9.93 -23.96 -4.22
C TYR A 525 -8.58 -24.03 -3.49
N TRP A 526 -8.15 -25.25 -3.16
CA TRP A 526 -6.84 -25.52 -2.56
C TRP A 526 -5.82 -25.83 -3.64
N PHE A 527 -4.69 -25.12 -3.65
CA PHE A 527 -3.63 -25.28 -4.63
C PHE A 527 -2.26 -25.37 -3.95
N GLU A 528 -1.43 -26.34 -4.40
CA GLU A 528 -0.05 -26.47 -3.96
C GLU A 528 0.85 -25.68 -4.92
N GLY A 529 1.46 -24.62 -4.42
CA GLY A 529 2.31 -23.68 -5.18
C GLY A 529 2.15 -22.25 -4.70
N ASN A 530 2.90 -21.34 -5.34
CA ASN A 530 2.86 -19.91 -5.10
C ASN A 530 1.73 -19.22 -5.90
N PHE A 531 1.59 -17.92 -5.73
CA PHE A 531 0.51 -17.15 -6.35
C PHE A 531 0.60 -17.14 -7.89
N GLU A 532 1.80 -16.99 -8.47
CA GLU A 532 2.00 -17.01 -9.93
C GLU A 532 1.59 -18.36 -10.55
N SER A 533 2.00 -19.45 -9.89
CA SER A 533 1.65 -20.81 -10.32
C SER A 533 0.15 -21.07 -10.23
N TYR A 534 -0.50 -20.57 -9.16
CA TYR A 534 -1.95 -20.63 -9.02
C TYR A 534 -2.67 -19.85 -10.13
N GLN A 535 -2.22 -18.64 -10.45
CA GLN A 535 -2.84 -17.84 -11.53
C GLN A 535 -2.75 -18.56 -12.88
N LYS A 536 -1.60 -19.14 -13.23
CA LYS A 536 -1.45 -19.95 -14.45
C LYS A 536 -2.42 -21.12 -14.46
N ASN A 537 -2.50 -21.84 -13.35
CA ASN A 537 -3.44 -22.97 -13.20
C ASN A 537 -4.91 -22.51 -13.30
N ARG A 538 -5.26 -21.37 -12.71
CA ARG A 538 -6.62 -20.79 -12.79
C ARG A 538 -7.00 -20.49 -14.25
N ILE A 539 -6.10 -19.85 -14.99
CA ILE A 539 -6.31 -19.52 -16.42
C ILE A 539 -6.46 -20.80 -17.26
N GLU A 540 -5.63 -21.82 -17.00
CA GLU A 540 -5.72 -23.10 -17.72
C GLU A 540 -7.03 -23.86 -17.45
N ARG A 541 -7.55 -23.81 -16.19
CA ARG A 541 -8.79 -24.50 -15.79
C ARG A 541 -10.05 -23.76 -16.20
N LEU A 542 -10.09 -22.44 -16.04
CA LEU A 542 -11.30 -21.64 -16.16
C LEU A 542 -11.32 -20.75 -17.41
N GLY A 543 -10.18 -20.63 -18.12
CA GLY A 543 -10.03 -19.77 -19.29
C GLY A 543 -9.67 -18.32 -18.96
N GLU A 544 -9.36 -17.52 -20.00
CA GLU A 544 -8.97 -16.11 -19.85
C GLU A 544 -10.08 -15.21 -19.26
N GLU A 545 -11.35 -15.61 -19.43
CA GLU A 545 -12.49 -14.88 -18.83
C GLU A 545 -12.49 -14.94 -17.29
N ALA A 546 -11.90 -15.96 -16.71
CA ALA A 546 -11.76 -16.09 -15.26
C ALA A 546 -10.76 -15.09 -14.65
N ALA A 547 -9.97 -14.42 -15.47
CA ALA A 547 -9.07 -13.34 -15.03
C ALA A 547 -9.77 -11.97 -14.95
N ARG A 548 -11.05 -11.88 -15.35
CA ARG A 548 -11.82 -10.63 -15.30
C ARG A 548 -12.53 -10.48 -13.95
N PRO A 549 -12.65 -9.24 -13.42
CA PRO A 549 -13.37 -8.98 -12.17
C PRO A 549 -14.80 -9.53 -12.20
N HIS A 550 -15.16 -10.30 -11.18
CA HIS A 550 -16.54 -10.79 -11.03
C HIS A 550 -17.47 -9.66 -10.58
N ARG A 551 -18.63 -9.53 -11.22
CA ARG A 551 -19.66 -8.57 -10.83
C ARG A 551 -20.33 -9.04 -9.53
N LEU A 552 -20.09 -8.31 -8.45
CA LEU A 552 -20.74 -8.57 -7.15
C LEU A 552 -22.08 -7.84 -6.97
N HIS A 553 -22.47 -6.96 -7.92
CA HIS A 553 -23.67 -6.12 -7.78
C HIS A 553 -24.57 -6.16 -9.02
N ARG A 554 -25.87 -5.97 -8.78
CA ARG A 554 -26.90 -5.93 -9.81
C ARG A 554 -26.64 -4.78 -10.79
N LYS A 555 -26.80 -5.03 -12.12
CA LYS A 555 -26.71 -3.98 -13.14
C LYS A 555 -27.60 -2.80 -12.77
N LEU A 556 -27.07 -1.58 -12.88
CA LEU A 556 -27.87 -0.37 -12.84
C LEU A 556 -28.86 -0.43 -14.02
N THR A 557 -30.12 -0.65 -13.74
CA THR A 557 -31.21 -0.46 -14.69
C THR A 557 -31.93 0.80 -14.27
N ARG A 558 -31.84 1.85 -15.08
CA ARG A 558 -32.79 2.99 -14.98
C ARG A 558 -34.12 2.49 -15.54
N ASP A 559 -35.15 2.46 -14.68
CA ASP A 559 -36.54 2.40 -15.11
C ASP A 559 -36.97 3.77 -15.67
#